data_1a472b5274a07cfd41c3fda9f1246ecb
#
_entry.id   1a472b5274a07cfd41c3fda9f1246ecb
#
_cell.length_a   1.000
_cell.length_b   1.000
_cell.length_c   1.000
_cell.angle_alpha   90.00
_cell.angle_beta   90.00
_cell.angle_gamma   90.00
#
_symmetry.space_group_name_H-M   'P 1'
#
loop_
_entity.id
_entity.type
_entity.pdbx_description
1 polymer ?
#
loop_
_entity_poly.entity_id
_entity_poly.type
_entity_poly.pdbx_seq_one_letter_code
_entity_poly.pdbx_strand_id
1 'polypeptide(L)'
;SNDSNIPTETLAETENYTIWSSEEPDGETTYHIELGPVTAHFFQEEWDEFLELIRDAIAQPIEDTGDEEAGAFDVELDWGALFFTQDEWNEFVRLIEQVEG
;
A
#
# COMPACT_ATOMS: atom_id res chain seq x y z
N SER A 1 18.37 -25.50 3.68
CA SER A 1 17.90 -25.27 3.47
C SER A 1 16.93 -24.51 3.63
N ASN A 2 16.31 -24.39 3.60
CA ASN A 2 15.42 -23.68 3.65
C ASN A 2 14.81 -23.37 4.73
N ASP A 3 15.23 -23.59 5.65
CA ASP A 3 14.81 -23.20 6.79
C ASP A 3 14.63 -21.81 6.84
N SER A 4 15.08 -21.05 6.03
CA SER A 4 14.78 -19.70 6.02
C SER A 4 13.49 -19.42 5.41
N ASN A 5 12.67 -20.37 5.17
CA ASN A 5 11.39 -20.09 4.63
C ASN A 5 10.53 -19.41 5.63
N ILE A 6 10.27 -18.12 5.43
CA ILE A 6 9.35 -17.37 6.22
C ILE A 6 7.98 -17.49 5.55
N PRO A 7 6.96 -17.97 6.26
CA PRO A 7 5.64 -18.07 5.64
C PRO A 7 5.16 -16.71 5.17
N THR A 8 4.71 -16.65 3.93
CA THR A 8 4.18 -15.43 3.36
C THR A 8 2.81 -15.71 2.76
N GLU A 9 2.01 -14.66 2.71
CA GLU A 9 0.68 -14.77 2.14
C GLU A 9 0.43 -13.55 1.28
N THR A 10 0.03 -13.75 0.03
CA THR A 10 -0.32 -12.65 -0.85
C THR A 10 -1.71 -12.19 -0.47
N LEU A 11 -1.83 -10.92 -0.11
CA LEU A 11 -3.10 -10.36 0.33
C LEU A 11 -3.84 -9.67 -0.80
N ALA A 12 -3.11 -9.09 -1.75
CA ALA A 12 -3.71 -8.36 -2.85
C ALA A 12 -2.70 -8.23 -3.96
N GLU A 13 -3.18 -8.16 -5.20
CA GLU A 13 -2.28 -8.06 -6.33
C GLU A 13 -3.00 -7.41 -7.49
N THR A 14 -2.34 -6.48 -8.14
CA THR A 14 -2.78 -5.91 -9.41
C THR A 14 -1.65 -6.05 -10.40
N GLU A 15 -1.81 -5.47 -11.57
CA GLU A 15 -0.81 -5.65 -12.63
C GLU A 15 0.56 -5.17 -12.24
N ASN A 16 0.63 -4.09 -11.47
CA ASN A 16 1.91 -3.48 -11.13
C ASN A 16 2.22 -3.48 -9.65
N TYR A 17 1.28 -3.85 -8.80
CA TYR A 17 1.41 -3.72 -7.35
C TYR A 17 1.07 -5.03 -6.65
N THR A 18 1.71 -5.27 -5.52
CA THR A 18 1.45 -6.48 -4.73
C THR A 18 1.53 -6.14 -3.25
N ILE A 19 0.64 -6.72 -2.47
CA ILE A 19 0.70 -6.64 -1.01
C ILE A 19 0.77 -8.06 -0.47
N TRP A 20 1.71 -8.30 0.42
CA TRP A 20 1.81 -9.61 1.05
C TRP A 20 2.22 -9.44 2.51
N SER A 21 1.99 -10.48 3.29
CA SER A 21 2.37 -10.50 4.69
C SER A 21 3.38 -11.61 4.91
N SER A 22 4.16 -11.46 5.98
CA SER A 22 5.14 -12.46 6.39
C SER A 22 4.98 -12.72 7.88
N GLU A 23 5.13 -13.97 8.29
CA GLU A 23 5.17 -14.30 9.70
C GLU A 23 6.62 -14.43 10.11
N GLU A 24 7.06 -13.51 10.95
CA GLU A 24 8.45 -13.50 11.37
C GLU A 24 8.72 -14.59 12.41
N PRO A 25 9.97 -15.00 12.57
CA PRO A 25 10.27 -16.06 13.53
C PRO A 25 9.88 -15.75 14.95
N ASP A 26 9.76 -14.45 15.31
CA ASP A 26 9.38 -14.07 16.66
C ASP A 26 7.87 -14.07 16.85
N GLY A 27 7.11 -14.48 15.86
CA GLY A 27 5.66 -14.54 15.94
C GLY A 27 4.96 -13.28 15.48
N GLU A 28 5.69 -12.26 15.09
CA GLU A 28 5.07 -11.04 14.60
C GLU A 28 4.79 -11.13 13.12
N THR A 29 3.76 -10.42 12.70
CA THR A 29 3.42 -10.34 11.29
C THR A 29 3.89 -9.02 10.73
N THR A 30 4.54 -9.07 9.57
CA THR A 30 4.94 -7.86 8.87
C THR A 30 4.19 -7.81 7.56
N TYR A 31 4.03 -6.58 7.05
CA TYR A 31 3.30 -6.36 5.82
C TYR A 31 4.19 -5.63 4.83
N HIS A 32 4.04 -5.98 3.57
CA HIS A 32 4.92 -5.46 2.53
C HIS A 32 4.05 -5.03 1.36
N ILE A 33 4.37 -3.87 0.81
CA ILE A 33 3.67 -3.40 -0.37
C ILE A 33 4.71 -3.03 -1.41
N GLU A 34 4.57 -3.62 -2.57
CA GLU A 34 5.48 -3.37 -3.69
C GLU A 34 4.75 -2.50 -4.70
N LEU A 35 5.31 -1.33 -4.96
CA LEU A 35 4.72 -0.35 -5.86
C LEU A 35 5.74 -0.04 -6.94
N GLY A 36 5.90 -0.98 -7.87
CA GLY A 36 6.91 -0.82 -8.90
C GLY A 36 8.30 -0.94 -8.30
N PRO A 37 9.12 0.09 -8.44
CA PRO A 37 10.49 0.00 -7.91
C PRO A 37 10.61 0.24 -6.42
N VAL A 38 9.50 0.56 -5.75
CA VAL A 38 9.52 0.87 -4.33
C VAL A 38 8.81 -0.23 -3.58
N THR A 39 9.42 -0.73 -2.51
CA THR A 39 8.79 -1.69 -1.62
C THR A 39 8.85 -1.13 -0.21
N ALA A 40 7.72 -1.06 0.44
CA ALA A 40 7.64 -0.56 1.80
C ALA A 40 7.27 -1.70 2.73
N HIS A 41 7.76 -1.63 3.96
CA HIS A 41 7.59 -2.69 4.94
C HIS A 41 6.99 -2.09 6.21
N PHE A 42 6.05 -2.80 6.80
CA PHE A 42 5.31 -2.29 7.95
C PHE A 42 5.21 -3.37 9.02
N PHE A 43 5.33 -2.96 10.28
CA PHE A 43 4.87 -3.80 11.38
C PHE A 43 3.35 -3.66 11.48
N GLN A 44 2.75 -4.51 12.30
CA GLN A 44 1.29 -4.55 12.37
C GLN A 44 0.68 -3.19 12.68
N GLU A 45 1.21 -2.50 13.67
CA GLU A 45 0.64 -1.22 14.05
C GLU A 45 0.81 -0.18 12.95
N GLU A 46 1.96 -0.22 12.28
CA GLU A 46 2.21 0.71 11.19
C GLU A 46 1.29 0.41 10.02
N TRP A 47 1.04 -0.86 9.77
CA TRP A 47 0.16 -1.27 8.69
C TRP A 47 -1.26 -0.79 8.95
N ASP A 48 -1.72 -0.94 10.20
CA ASP A 48 -3.06 -0.50 10.56
C ASP A 48 -3.20 1.02 10.37
N GLU A 49 -2.19 1.77 10.76
CA GLU A 49 -2.20 3.21 10.60
C GLU A 49 -2.17 3.59 9.13
N PHE A 50 -1.37 2.86 8.35
CA PHE A 50 -1.28 3.13 6.92
C PHE A 50 -2.63 2.89 6.24
N LEU A 51 -3.29 1.80 6.56
CA LEU A 51 -4.59 1.51 5.97
C LEU A 51 -5.61 2.57 6.34
N GLU A 52 -5.57 3.04 7.59
CA GLU A 52 -6.51 4.07 8.00
C GLU A 52 -6.27 5.36 7.23
N LEU A 53 -5.00 5.72 7.05
CA LEU A 53 -4.65 6.90 6.28
C LEU A 53 -5.15 6.78 4.85
N ILE A 54 -4.97 5.60 4.25
CA ILE A 54 -5.39 5.40 2.86
C ILE A 54 -6.90 5.41 2.74
N ARG A 55 -7.61 4.81 3.70
CA ARG A 55 -9.07 4.86 3.67
C ARG A 55 -9.58 6.30 3.71
N ASP A 56 -8.95 7.11 4.54
CA ASP A 56 -9.35 8.52 4.63
C ASP A 56 -9.07 9.22 3.30
N ALA A 57 -7.94 8.92 2.68
CA ALA A 57 -7.61 9.56 1.41
C ALA A 57 -8.59 9.14 0.32
N ILE A 58 -8.98 7.87 0.32
CA ILE A 58 -9.91 7.37 -0.69
C ILE A 58 -11.29 8.00 -0.49
N ALA A 59 -11.68 8.21 0.76
CA ALA A 59 -13.00 8.72 1.06
C ALA A 59 -13.13 10.22 0.77
N GLN A 60 -12.02 10.93 0.63
CA GLN A 60 -12.10 12.35 0.39
C GLN A 60 -12.51 12.63 -1.03
N PRO A 61 -13.40 13.59 -1.23
CA PRO A 61 -13.78 13.94 -2.60
C PRO A 61 -12.58 14.52 -3.33
N ILE A 62 -12.44 14.12 -4.57
CA ILE A 62 -11.40 14.66 -5.42
C ILE A 62 -11.83 16.07 -5.82
N GLU A 63 -11.00 17.06 -5.48
CA GLU A 63 -11.29 18.41 -5.90
C GLU A 63 -10.82 18.60 -7.31
N ASP A 64 -11.73 18.98 -8.16
CA ASP A 64 -11.39 19.27 -9.53
C ASP A 64 -10.88 20.70 -9.59
N THR A 65 -9.56 20.82 -9.63
CA THR A 65 -8.96 22.13 -9.70
C THR A 65 -8.89 22.67 -11.12
N GLY A 66 -9.26 21.84 -12.08
CA GLY A 66 -9.13 22.24 -13.47
C GLY A 66 -7.73 22.10 -13.99
N ASP A 67 -6.84 21.59 -13.18
CA ASP A 67 -5.44 21.41 -13.56
C ASP A 67 -5.18 19.94 -13.70
N GLU A 68 -4.99 19.48 -14.92
CA GLU A 68 -4.84 18.07 -15.16
C GLU A 68 -3.58 17.51 -14.60
N GLU A 69 -2.60 18.37 -14.40
CA GLU A 69 -1.38 17.87 -13.81
C GLU A 69 -1.53 17.70 -12.34
N ALA A 70 -2.54 18.31 -11.77
CA ALA A 70 -2.79 18.10 -10.37
C ALA A 70 -3.40 16.74 -10.13
N GLY A 71 -3.48 15.90 -11.14
CA GLY A 71 -3.96 14.55 -10.93
C GLY A 71 -2.99 13.70 -10.14
N ALA A 72 -1.91 14.28 -9.67
CA ALA A 72 -1.00 13.52 -8.84
C ALA A 72 -1.56 13.47 -7.42
N PHE A 73 -1.55 12.28 -6.86
CA PHE A 73 -1.99 12.07 -5.49
C PHE A 73 -0.77 11.80 -4.65
N ASP A 74 -0.69 12.42 -3.48
CA ASP A 74 0.43 12.14 -2.61
C ASP A 74 -0.09 11.66 -1.27
N VAL A 75 0.62 10.68 -0.72
CA VAL A 75 0.34 10.13 0.59
C VAL A 75 1.59 10.34 1.41
N GLU A 76 1.46 11.13 2.48
CA GLU A 76 2.61 11.44 3.30
C GLU A 76 2.72 10.46 4.44
N LEU A 77 3.91 9.93 4.61
CA LEU A 77 4.22 8.95 5.64
C LEU A 77 5.33 9.51 6.51
N ASP A 78 5.56 8.87 7.65
CA ASP A 78 6.58 9.35 8.57
C ASP A 78 7.96 9.37 7.92
N TRP A 79 8.21 8.43 7.00
CA TRP A 79 9.53 8.28 6.41
C TRP A 79 9.62 8.82 4.98
N GLY A 80 8.54 9.42 4.48
CA GLY A 80 8.57 9.94 3.11
C GLY A 80 7.18 10.13 2.57
N ALA A 81 7.08 10.19 1.26
CA ALA A 81 5.80 10.38 0.60
C ALA A 81 5.72 9.49 -0.62
N LEU A 82 4.51 9.05 -0.94
CA LEU A 82 4.24 8.29 -2.14
C LEU A 82 3.45 9.17 -3.09
N PHE A 83 3.84 9.19 -4.34
CA PHE A 83 3.18 10.00 -5.35
C PHE A 83 2.61 9.09 -6.42
N PHE A 84 1.38 9.35 -6.81
CA PHE A 84 0.69 8.54 -7.80
C PHE A 84 0.14 9.44 -8.90
N THR A 85 0.22 8.99 -10.13
CA THR A 85 -0.59 9.58 -11.19
C THR A 85 -2.03 9.11 -10.99
N GLN A 86 -2.95 9.65 -11.78
CA GLN A 86 -4.34 9.24 -11.67
C GLN A 86 -4.49 7.73 -11.92
N ASP A 87 -3.84 7.23 -12.94
CA ASP A 87 -3.95 5.80 -13.26
C ASP A 87 -3.33 4.96 -12.15
N GLU A 88 -2.20 5.40 -11.62
CA GLU A 88 -1.56 4.67 -10.53
C GLU A 88 -2.42 4.69 -9.28
N TRP A 89 -3.05 5.84 -9.00
CA TRP A 89 -3.93 5.92 -7.84
C TRP A 89 -5.12 5.00 -8.00
N ASN A 90 -5.70 4.94 -9.18
CA ASN A 90 -6.82 4.05 -9.43
C ASN A 90 -6.44 2.60 -9.21
N GLU A 91 -5.26 2.22 -9.67
CA GLU A 91 -4.78 0.86 -9.44
C GLU A 91 -4.52 0.60 -7.96
N PHE A 92 -3.95 1.59 -7.28
CA PHE A 92 -3.67 1.46 -5.86
C PHE A 92 -4.96 1.30 -5.06
N VAL A 93 -6.00 2.03 -5.43
CA VAL A 93 -7.29 1.91 -4.76
C VAL A 93 -7.84 0.49 -4.94
N ARG A 94 -7.74 -0.06 -6.15
CA ARG A 94 -8.20 -1.42 -6.39
C ARG A 94 -7.41 -2.41 -5.55
N LEU A 95 -6.12 -2.18 -5.40
CA LEU A 95 -5.28 -3.03 -4.59
C LEU A 95 -5.74 -3.02 -3.13
N ILE A 96 -5.97 -1.83 -2.60
CA ILE A 96 -6.40 -1.68 -1.22
C ILE A 96 -7.77 -2.30 -1.00
N GLU A 97 -8.66 -2.18 -1.97
CA GLU A 97 -9.98 -2.77 -1.85
C GLU A 97 -9.91 -4.29 -1.74
N GLN A 98 -8.94 -4.91 -2.37
CA GLN A 98 -8.77 -6.35 -2.23
C GLN A 98 -8.41 -6.73 -0.79
N VAL A 99 -7.60 -5.91 -0.16
CA VAL A 99 -7.21 -6.18 1.22
C VAL A 99 -8.41 -6.01 2.16
N GLU A 100 -9.22 -4.98 1.89
CA GLU A 100 -10.34 -4.68 2.77
C GLU A 100 -11.51 -5.60 2.54
N GLY A 101 -11.65 -6.04 1.32
CA GLY A 101 -12.80 -6.78 0.96
C GLY A 101 -12.66 -8.23 1.00
#